data_6418e27900a2bf39c3557b3f22eaeaf7
#
_entry.id   6418e27900a2bf39c3557b3f22eaeaf7
#
_cell.length_a   1.000
_cell.length_b   1.000
_cell.length_c   1.000
_cell.angle_alpha   90.00
_cell.angle_beta   90.00
_cell.angle_gamma   90.00
#
_symmetry.space_group_name_H-M   'P 1'
#
loop_
_entity.id
_entity.type
_entity.pdbx_description
1 polymer ?
#
loop_
_entity_poly.entity_id
_entity_poly.type
_entity_poly.pdbx_seq_one_letter_code
_entity_poly.pdbx_strand_id
1 'polypeptide(L)'
;METVSESRRLTDPHAEAAEHIPPQALSARLRGVARAFASKPFVPHPLFPGPHAQTIVSSKHLPRRRAFRDERALYESRLVEVEPGTSVLLKCRWQGERRAAPTLLLLHGLEGSTDSLYVLGTAGKAYRRGFNVVGMNMRNCGGTEHLAATLYHSGMTDDIRRVLLEELAGREGLGAVFVAG
;
A
#
# COMPACT_ATOMS: atom_id res chain seq x y z
N MET A 1 34.08 -31.58 -7.88
CA MET A 1 34.76 -30.30 -7.53
C MET A 1 33.79 -29.20 -7.87
N GLU A 2 32.98 -28.85 -6.86
CA GLU A 2 31.85 -27.95 -6.97
C GLU A 2 32.32 -26.51 -6.81
N THR A 3 31.93 -25.66 -7.74
CA THR A 3 32.10 -24.22 -7.61
C THR A 3 30.81 -23.65 -7.05
N VAL A 4 30.83 -23.29 -5.78
CA VAL A 4 29.79 -22.56 -5.09
C VAL A 4 29.67 -21.17 -5.72
N SER A 5 28.50 -20.88 -6.26
CA SER A 5 28.14 -19.58 -6.81
C SER A 5 28.03 -18.56 -5.65
N GLU A 6 28.93 -17.60 -5.67
CA GLU A 6 28.99 -16.48 -4.75
C GLU A 6 27.81 -15.52 -5.00
N SER A 7 26.82 -15.56 -4.12
CA SER A 7 25.69 -14.64 -4.17
C SER A 7 26.19 -13.22 -3.92
N ARG A 8 26.22 -12.38 -4.96
CA ARG A 8 26.44 -10.93 -4.84
C ARG A 8 25.39 -10.34 -3.90
N ARG A 9 25.79 -9.97 -2.71
CA ARG A 9 25.03 -9.06 -1.87
C ARG A 9 24.98 -7.71 -2.59
N LEU A 10 23.78 -7.32 -3.01
CA LEU A 10 23.51 -5.97 -3.45
C LEU A 10 23.68 -5.06 -2.23
N THR A 11 24.77 -4.34 -2.16
CA THR A 11 24.96 -3.26 -1.20
C THR A 11 24.08 -2.11 -1.65
N ASP A 12 23.06 -1.78 -0.86
CA ASP A 12 22.18 -0.64 -1.07
C ASP A 12 22.96 0.66 -0.84
N PRO A 13 23.20 1.49 -1.87
CA PRO A 13 23.91 2.76 -1.70
C PRO A 13 23.14 3.80 -0.87
N HIS A 14 21.88 3.53 -0.52
CA HIS A 14 21.07 4.38 0.34
C HIS A 14 21.00 3.91 1.80
N ALA A 15 21.65 2.79 2.15
CA ALA A 15 21.67 2.27 3.52
C ALA A 15 22.50 3.17 4.49
N GLU A 16 23.35 4.05 3.99
CA GLU A 16 24.18 4.94 4.83
C GLU A 16 23.46 6.17 5.38
N ALA A 17 22.24 6.48 4.91
CA ALA A 17 21.52 7.69 5.31
C ALA A 17 20.40 7.44 6.36
N ALA A 18 20.23 6.24 6.85
CA ALA A 18 19.33 5.97 7.97
C ALA A 18 20.05 6.40 9.26
N GLU A 19 19.80 7.64 9.71
CA GLU A 19 20.27 8.15 11.01
C GLU A 19 19.92 7.13 12.09
N HIS A 20 20.91 6.46 12.64
CA HIS A 20 20.74 5.44 13.67
C HIS A 20 20.21 6.12 14.95
N ILE A 21 18.89 6.12 15.11
CA ILE A 21 18.25 6.65 16.32
C ILE A 21 18.49 5.65 17.45
N PRO A 22 19.22 6.01 18.52
CA PRO A 22 19.44 5.12 19.65
C PRO A 22 18.11 4.62 20.22
N PRO A 23 18.00 3.36 20.68
CA PRO A 23 16.74 2.81 21.22
C PRO A 23 16.10 3.65 22.30
N GLN A 24 16.90 4.31 23.12
CA GLN A 24 16.42 5.21 24.18
C GLN A 24 15.78 6.50 23.63
N ALA A 25 16.37 7.09 22.58
CA ALA A 25 15.83 8.27 21.91
C ALA A 25 14.55 7.91 21.14
N LEU A 26 14.50 6.74 20.48
CA LEU A 26 13.31 6.22 19.85
C LEU A 26 12.19 6.01 20.87
N SER A 27 12.48 5.41 22.03
CA SER A 27 11.52 5.21 23.11
C SER A 27 10.96 6.51 23.66
N ALA A 28 11.81 7.54 23.82
CA ALA A 28 11.36 8.86 24.28
C ALA A 28 10.44 9.52 23.24
N ARG A 29 10.79 9.42 21.96
CA ARG A 29 10.00 9.95 20.85
C ARG A 29 8.64 9.24 20.74
N LEU A 30 8.61 7.91 20.85
CA LEU A 30 7.36 7.14 20.87
C LEU A 30 6.47 7.50 22.06
N ARG A 31 7.03 7.67 23.26
CA ARG A 31 6.27 8.15 24.43
C ARG A 31 5.70 9.55 24.21
N GLY A 32 6.43 10.44 23.55
CA GLY A 32 5.94 11.78 23.19
C GLY A 32 4.74 11.69 22.25
N VAL A 33 4.82 10.88 21.20
CA VAL A 33 3.73 10.64 20.25
C VAL A 33 2.51 10.03 20.96
N ALA A 34 2.73 9.02 21.82
CA ALA A 34 1.66 8.38 22.56
C ALA A 34 0.91 9.37 23.49
N ARG A 35 1.65 10.25 24.19
CA ARG A 35 1.05 11.30 25.02
C ARG A 35 0.25 12.30 24.18
N ALA A 36 0.81 12.77 23.05
CA ALA A 36 0.12 13.67 22.15
C ALA A 36 -1.15 13.06 21.56
N PHE A 37 -1.13 11.76 21.27
CA PHE A 37 -2.31 11.02 20.83
C PHE A 37 -3.35 10.88 21.96
N ALA A 38 -2.93 10.51 23.16
CA ALA A 38 -3.81 10.38 24.32
C ALA A 38 -4.47 11.70 24.75
N SER A 39 -3.84 12.85 24.46
CA SER A 39 -4.43 14.17 24.73
C SER A 39 -5.59 14.55 23.80
N LYS A 40 -5.82 13.77 22.74
CA LYS A 40 -6.93 13.94 21.79
C LYS A 40 -7.87 12.75 21.87
N PRO A 41 -8.75 12.67 22.85
CA PRO A 41 -9.65 11.54 23.01
C PRO A 41 -10.54 11.37 21.77
N PHE A 42 -10.80 10.14 21.41
CA PHE A 42 -11.74 9.83 20.35
C PHE A 42 -13.17 10.22 20.79
N VAL A 43 -13.79 11.13 20.05
CA VAL A 43 -15.18 11.50 20.26
C VAL A 43 -16.02 10.85 19.18
N PRO A 44 -16.87 9.88 19.53
CA PRO A 44 -17.73 9.22 18.55
C PRO A 44 -18.74 10.20 17.95
N HIS A 45 -19.19 9.88 16.73
CA HIS A 45 -20.22 10.69 16.08
C HIS A 45 -21.52 10.67 16.89
N PRO A 46 -22.17 11.82 17.19
CA PRO A 46 -23.34 11.87 18.07
C PRO A 46 -24.49 10.94 17.67
N LEU A 47 -24.74 10.78 16.37
CA LEU A 47 -25.79 9.87 15.86
C LEU A 47 -25.39 8.39 15.88
N PHE A 48 -24.10 8.08 16.06
CA PHE A 48 -23.57 6.72 16.01
C PHE A 48 -22.57 6.50 17.16
N PRO A 49 -23.02 6.55 18.42
CA PRO A 49 -22.12 6.48 19.57
C PRO A 49 -21.51 5.10 19.78
N GLY A 50 -22.16 4.06 19.28
CA GLY A 50 -21.71 2.67 19.46
C GLY A 50 -20.71 2.20 18.41
N PRO A 51 -19.75 1.32 18.75
CA PRO A 51 -18.73 0.84 17.82
C PRO A 51 -19.30 0.10 16.61
N HIS A 52 -20.33 -0.72 16.81
CA HIS A 52 -20.98 -1.46 15.72
C HIS A 52 -21.66 -0.51 14.71
N ALA A 53 -22.38 0.49 15.21
CA ALA A 53 -23.03 1.48 14.33
C ALA A 53 -22.00 2.26 13.51
N GLN A 54 -20.88 2.68 14.11
CA GLN A 54 -19.81 3.37 13.41
C GLN A 54 -19.16 2.48 12.34
N THR A 55 -18.90 1.22 12.65
CA THR A 55 -18.34 0.27 11.69
C THR A 55 -19.26 0.04 10.49
N ILE A 56 -20.56 -0.20 10.74
CA ILE A 56 -21.53 -0.47 9.69
C ILE A 56 -21.74 0.78 8.81
N VAL A 57 -21.92 1.94 9.43
CA VAL A 57 -22.15 3.19 8.69
C VAL A 57 -20.93 3.59 7.87
N SER A 58 -19.73 3.45 8.43
CA SER A 58 -18.50 3.77 7.70
C SER A 58 -18.26 2.84 6.51
N SER A 59 -18.65 1.57 6.60
CA SER A 59 -18.45 0.59 5.54
C SER A 59 -19.49 0.63 4.43
N LYS A 60 -20.76 0.92 4.75
CA LYS A 60 -21.88 0.70 3.80
C LYS A 60 -22.59 1.97 3.32
N HIS A 61 -22.65 3.04 4.11
CA HIS A 61 -23.64 4.11 3.90
C HIS A 61 -23.07 5.50 3.58
N LEU A 62 -21.79 5.67 3.34
CA LEU A 62 -21.27 7.00 3.07
C LEU A 62 -21.55 7.46 1.62
N PRO A 63 -22.01 8.72 1.41
CA PRO A 63 -22.18 9.33 0.09
C PRO A 63 -20.90 9.35 -0.75
N ARG A 64 -19.76 9.13 -0.11
CA ARG A 64 -18.42 8.99 -0.71
C ARG A 64 -18.32 7.89 -1.78
N ARG A 65 -19.20 6.87 -1.76
CA ARG A 65 -19.21 5.85 -2.81
C ARG A 65 -19.42 6.42 -4.22
N ARG A 66 -20.19 7.51 -4.37
CA ARG A 66 -20.38 8.16 -5.68
C ARG A 66 -19.13 8.93 -6.11
N ALA A 67 -18.55 9.73 -5.21
CA ALA A 67 -17.33 10.47 -5.48
C ALA A 67 -16.13 9.58 -5.88
N PHE A 68 -16.06 8.36 -5.32
CA PHE A 68 -14.98 7.41 -5.65
C PHE A 68 -15.27 6.57 -6.90
N ARG A 69 -16.49 6.52 -7.39
CA ARG A 69 -16.82 5.78 -8.61
C ARG A 69 -16.14 6.41 -9.83
N ASP A 70 -16.15 7.71 -9.92
CA ASP A 70 -15.52 8.45 -11.02
C ASP A 70 -13.99 8.38 -10.92
N GLU A 71 -13.44 8.33 -9.71
CA GLU A 71 -12.00 8.15 -9.51
C GLU A 71 -11.49 6.79 -10.00
N ARG A 72 -12.30 5.72 -9.95
CA ARG A 72 -11.90 4.39 -10.44
C ARG A 72 -11.55 4.38 -11.93
N ALA A 73 -12.26 5.16 -12.73
CA ALA A 73 -12.02 5.28 -14.16
C ALA A 73 -10.66 5.92 -14.50
N LEU A 74 -10.02 6.57 -13.52
CA LEU A 74 -8.73 7.25 -13.69
C LEU A 74 -7.52 6.34 -13.47
N TYR A 75 -7.74 5.07 -13.09
CA TYR A 75 -6.68 4.11 -12.83
C TYR A 75 -6.48 3.18 -14.02
N GLU A 76 -5.26 3.07 -14.49
CA GLU A 76 -4.90 2.00 -15.41
C GLU A 76 -4.78 0.67 -14.65
N SER A 77 -5.20 -0.41 -15.31
CA SER A 77 -5.06 -1.76 -14.79
C SER A 77 -3.81 -2.39 -15.36
N ARG A 78 -2.98 -3.00 -14.50
CA ARG A 78 -1.76 -3.66 -14.91
C ARG A 78 -1.66 -5.02 -14.23
N LEU A 79 -1.42 -6.06 -15.01
CA LEU A 79 -1.10 -7.38 -14.49
C LEU A 79 0.41 -7.51 -14.33
N VAL A 80 0.82 -8.03 -13.18
CA VAL A 80 2.22 -8.31 -12.87
C VAL A 80 2.34 -9.76 -12.49
N GLU A 81 3.14 -10.52 -13.24
CA GLU A 81 3.45 -11.90 -12.90
C GLU A 81 4.40 -11.93 -11.70
N VAL A 82 3.94 -12.51 -10.59
CA VAL A 82 4.69 -12.60 -9.34
C VAL A 82 5.39 -13.94 -9.16
N GLU A 83 4.90 -14.97 -9.82
CA GLU A 83 5.55 -16.28 -10.01
C GLU A 83 5.00 -16.93 -11.27
N PRO A 84 5.63 -17.98 -11.83
CA PRO A 84 5.19 -18.61 -13.06
C PRO A 84 3.71 -19.01 -13.00
N GLY A 85 2.91 -18.45 -13.92
CA GLY A 85 1.47 -18.70 -14.00
C GLY A 85 0.61 -18.02 -12.94
N THR A 86 1.18 -17.14 -12.12
CA THR A 86 0.46 -16.40 -11.07
C THR A 86 0.67 -14.90 -11.24
N SER A 87 -0.41 -14.16 -11.35
CA SER A 87 -0.37 -12.71 -11.51
C SER A 87 -1.20 -11.99 -10.47
N VAL A 88 -0.79 -10.77 -10.16
CA VAL A 88 -1.54 -9.82 -9.34
C VAL A 88 -1.97 -8.62 -10.18
N LEU A 89 -3.08 -8.01 -9.79
CA LEU A 89 -3.63 -6.84 -10.48
C LEU A 89 -3.23 -5.56 -9.72
N LEU A 90 -2.53 -4.68 -10.41
CA LEU A 90 -2.26 -3.33 -9.96
C LEU A 90 -3.27 -2.35 -10.56
N LYS A 91 -3.67 -1.36 -9.78
CA LYS A 91 -4.42 -0.18 -10.19
C LYS A 91 -3.51 1.04 -10.01
N CYS A 92 -3.06 1.61 -11.13
CA CYS A 92 -2.03 2.63 -11.15
C CYS A 92 -2.61 3.98 -11.58
N ARG A 93 -2.22 5.05 -10.90
CA ARG A 93 -2.52 6.42 -11.28
C ARG A 93 -1.25 7.24 -11.15
N TRP A 94 -0.80 7.81 -12.26
CA TRP A 94 0.50 8.46 -12.37
C TRP A 94 0.38 9.97 -12.40
N GLN A 95 1.37 10.66 -11.82
CA GLN A 95 1.61 12.07 -12.05
C GLN A 95 2.20 12.29 -13.44
N GLY A 96 2.15 13.52 -13.96
CA GLY A 96 2.76 13.86 -15.24
C GLY A 96 4.25 13.52 -15.30
N GLU A 97 4.99 13.92 -14.27
CA GLU A 97 6.41 13.59 -14.09
C GLU A 97 6.56 12.33 -13.21
N ARG A 98 6.18 11.19 -13.76
CA ARG A 98 6.09 9.90 -13.05
C ARG A 98 7.33 9.55 -12.24
N ARG A 99 8.53 9.69 -12.85
CA ARG A 99 9.80 9.28 -12.22
C ARG A 99 10.27 10.24 -11.13
N ALA A 100 9.91 11.50 -11.23
CA ALA A 100 10.25 12.51 -10.23
C ALA A 100 9.30 12.50 -9.03
N ALA A 101 8.06 12.04 -9.22
CA ALA A 101 7.06 12.01 -8.17
C ALA A 101 7.29 10.81 -7.22
N PRO A 102 7.14 10.99 -5.90
CA PRO A 102 7.14 9.88 -4.97
C PRO A 102 5.95 8.95 -5.24
N THR A 103 6.11 7.66 -4.97
CA THR A 103 5.07 6.66 -5.22
C THR A 103 4.54 6.08 -3.92
N LEU A 104 3.23 5.93 -3.81
CA LEU A 104 2.57 5.25 -2.70
C LEU A 104 1.98 3.93 -3.20
N LEU A 105 2.53 2.81 -2.75
CA LEU A 105 1.94 1.48 -2.91
C LEU A 105 0.96 1.21 -1.77
N LEU A 106 -0.29 0.93 -2.12
CA LEU A 106 -1.37 0.65 -1.19
C LEU A 106 -1.74 -0.84 -1.22
N LEU A 107 -1.74 -1.46 -0.07
CA LEU A 107 -2.17 -2.83 0.16
C LEU A 107 -3.52 -2.81 0.88
N HIS A 108 -4.42 -3.68 0.47
CA HIS A 108 -5.72 -3.80 1.16
C HIS A 108 -5.64 -4.80 2.33
N GLY A 109 -6.57 -4.68 3.28
CA GLY A 109 -6.74 -5.63 4.38
C GLY A 109 -7.47 -6.90 3.94
N LEU A 110 -7.72 -7.79 4.92
CA LEU A 110 -8.36 -9.09 4.71
C LEU A 110 -9.63 -8.98 3.88
N GLU A 111 -9.73 -9.80 2.82
CA GLU A 111 -10.86 -9.83 1.87
C GLU A 111 -11.22 -8.47 1.23
N GLY A 112 -10.30 -7.52 1.30
CA GLY A 112 -10.46 -6.23 0.65
C GLY A 112 -10.07 -6.26 -0.83
N SER A 113 -9.98 -5.06 -1.40
CA SER A 113 -9.45 -4.85 -2.74
C SER A 113 -9.00 -3.39 -2.91
N THR A 114 -8.41 -3.08 -4.03
CA THR A 114 -8.12 -1.69 -4.41
C THR A 114 -9.36 -0.82 -4.49
N ASP A 115 -10.55 -1.43 -4.57
CA ASP A 115 -11.85 -0.76 -4.58
C ASP A 115 -12.41 -0.48 -3.18
N SER A 116 -11.74 -0.93 -2.12
CA SER A 116 -12.13 -0.63 -0.75
C SER A 116 -12.09 0.89 -0.50
N LEU A 117 -13.11 1.43 0.19
CA LEU A 117 -13.27 2.88 0.35
C LEU A 117 -12.08 3.57 1.01
N TYR A 118 -11.42 2.90 1.96
CA TYR A 118 -10.23 3.45 2.62
C TYR A 118 -9.03 3.47 1.68
N VAL A 119 -8.88 2.46 0.80
CA VAL A 119 -7.82 2.43 -0.22
C VAL A 119 -8.04 3.56 -1.20
N LEU A 120 -9.24 3.68 -1.80
CA LEU A 120 -9.58 4.76 -2.72
C LEU A 120 -9.45 6.14 -2.06
N GLY A 121 -9.90 6.28 -0.81
CA GLY A 121 -9.81 7.53 -0.08
C GLY A 121 -8.36 7.95 0.20
N THR A 122 -7.49 7.01 0.55
CA THR A 122 -6.05 7.25 0.74
C THR A 122 -5.38 7.57 -0.58
N ALA A 123 -5.67 6.77 -1.61
CA ALA A 123 -5.19 6.95 -2.97
C ALA A 123 -5.49 8.37 -3.51
N GLY A 124 -6.74 8.79 -3.44
CA GLY A 124 -7.14 10.12 -3.91
C GLY A 124 -6.47 11.26 -3.13
N LYS A 125 -6.26 11.10 -1.81
CA LYS A 125 -5.54 12.09 -0.99
C LYS A 125 -4.06 12.15 -1.34
N ALA A 126 -3.39 11.01 -1.55
CA ALA A 126 -1.99 10.93 -1.93
C ALA A 126 -1.78 11.53 -3.33
N TYR A 127 -2.62 11.16 -4.30
CA TYR A 127 -2.53 11.70 -5.65
C TYR A 127 -2.61 13.24 -5.68
N ARG A 128 -3.57 13.83 -4.94
CA ARG A 128 -3.69 15.29 -4.83
C ARG A 128 -2.49 15.97 -4.14
N ARG A 129 -1.64 15.20 -3.46
CA ARG A 129 -0.38 15.65 -2.86
C ARG A 129 0.85 15.39 -3.72
N GLY A 130 0.65 15.03 -4.98
CA GLY A 130 1.74 14.83 -5.93
C GLY A 130 2.37 13.43 -5.93
N PHE A 131 1.75 12.45 -5.26
CA PHE A 131 2.21 11.07 -5.33
C PHE A 131 1.68 10.36 -6.58
N ASN A 132 2.50 9.53 -7.21
CA ASN A 132 1.96 8.39 -7.94
C ASN A 132 1.25 7.47 -6.96
N VAL A 133 0.22 6.80 -7.40
CA VAL A 133 -0.51 5.86 -6.56
C VAL A 133 -0.64 4.52 -7.26
N VAL A 134 -0.26 3.46 -6.57
CA VAL A 134 -0.39 2.09 -7.03
C VAL A 134 -1.15 1.31 -5.96
N GLY A 135 -2.34 0.83 -6.28
CA GLY A 135 -3.07 -0.12 -5.45
C GLY A 135 -2.79 -1.53 -5.94
N MET A 136 -2.44 -2.45 -5.03
CA MET A 136 -2.22 -3.85 -5.36
C MET A 136 -3.38 -4.69 -4.83
N ASN A 137 -4.02 -5.45 -5.71
CA ASN A 137 -4.90 -6.54 -5.29
C ASN A 137 -4.04 -7.75 -4.96
N MET A 138 -4.17 -8.25 -3.73
CA MET A 138 -3.56 -9.53 -3.34
C MET A 138 -4.17 -10.66 -4.18
N ARG A 139 -3.48 -11.80 -4.25
CA ARG A 139 -3.96 -12.98 -5.01
C ARG A 139 -5.42 -13.28 -4.70
N ASN A 140 -6.21 -13.55 -5.71
CA ASN A 140 -7.64 -13.88 -5.62
C ASN A 140 -8.53 -12.80 -5.00
N CYS A 141 -8.07 -11.53 -4.96
CA CYS A 141 -8.86 -10.41 -4.47
C CYS A 141 -9.21 -9.42 -5.58
N GLY A 142 -10.36 -8.78 -5.45
CA GLY A 142 -10.77 -7.73 -6.39
C GLY A 142 -11.15 -8.22 -7.78
N GLY A 143 -11.68 -9.43 -7.88
CA GLY A 143 -12.11 -10.04 -9.16
C GLY A 143 -10.97 -10.72 -9.92
N THR A 144 -9.91 -11.15 -9.22
CA THR A 144 -8.72 -11.76 -9.81
C THR A 144 -8.55 -13.24 -9.48
N GLU A 145 -9.64 -13.93 -9.15
CA GLU A 145 -9.64 -15.33 -8.70
C GLU A 145 -9.06 -16.29 -9.77
N HIS A 146 -9.11 -15.88 -11.01
CA HIS A 146 -8.59 -16.64 -12.15
C HIS A 146 -7.10 -16.43 -12.43
N LEU A 147 -6.43 -15.53 -11.70
CA LEU A 147 -5.03 -15.15 -11.93
C LEU A 147 -4.04 -15.90 -11.05
N ALA A 148 -4.51 -16.62 -10.03
CA ALA A 148 -3.67 -17.37 -9.11
C ALA A 148 -4.37 -18.62 -8.61
N ALA A 149 -3.63 -19.74 -8.58
CA ALA A 149 -4.12 -21.01 -8.06
C ALA A 149 -4.09 -21.06 -6.52
N THR A 150 -3.35 -20.18 -5.88
CA THR A 150 -3.16 -20.13 -4.42
C THR A 150 -3.81 -18.89 -3.82
N LEU A 151 -4.35 -19.02 -2.62
CA LEU A 151 -4.88 -17.89 -1.86
C LEU A 151 -3.73 -17.06 -1.26
N TYR A 152 -3.99 -15.78 -1.04
CA TYR A 152 -3.05 -14.94 -0.30
C TYR A 152 -3.12 -15.21 1.21
N HIS A 153 -2.03 -14.89 1.90
CA HIS A 153 -1.96 -14.88 3.36
C HIS A 153 -0.99 -13.76 3.82
N SER A 154 -1.05 -13.42 5.11
CA SER A 154 -0.28 -12.30 5.68
C SER A 154 1.25 -12.44 5.56
N GLY A 155 1.76 -13.65 5.40
CA GLY A 155 3.19 -13.92 5.18
C GLY A 155 3.63 -13.87 3.72
N MET A 156 2.76 -13.52 2.77
CA MET A 156 3.08 -13.49 1.33
C MET A 156 3.75 -12.18 0.95
N THR A 157 4.97 -12.00 1.43
CA THR A 157 5.76 -10.77 1.20
C THR A 157 6.50 -10.78 -0.12
N ASP A 158 6.72 -11.95 -0.73
CA ASP A 158 7.46 -12.07 -1.99
C ASP A 158 6.72 -11.43 -3.16
N ASP A 159 5.40 -11.51 -3.21
CA ASP A 159 4.60 -10.81 -4.22
C ASP A 159 4.82 -9.29 -4.14
N ILE A 160 4.77 -8.75 -2.92
CA ILE A 160 4.98 -7.33 -2.66
C ILE A 160 6.41 -6.93 -3.04
N ARG A 161 7.38 -7.74 -2.63
CA ARG A 161 8.80 -7.54 -2.97
C ARG A 161 9.00 -7.51 -4.49
N ARG A 162 8.37 -8.42 -5.21
CA ARG A 162 8.48 -8.49 -6.67
C ARG A 162 7.87 -7.27 -7.34
N VAL A 163 6.68 -6.85 -6.92
CA VAL A 163 6.06 -5.61 -7.40
C VAL A 163 6.96 -4.40 -7.12
N LEU A 164 7.52 -4.29 -5.92
CA LEU A 164 8.38 -3.16 -5.55
C LEU A 164 9.66 -3.12 -6.37
N LEU A 165 10.41 -4.23 -6.43
CA LEU A 165 11.76 -4.25 -7.00
C LEU A 165 11.76 -4.40 -8.52
N GLU A 166 10.92 -5.28 -9.05
CA GLU A 166 10.94 -5.59 -10.48
C GLU A 166 10.02 -4.66 -11.27
N GLU A 167 8.82 -4.38 -10.77
CA GLU A 167 7.88 -3.55 -11.51
C GLU A 167 8.08 -2.05 -11.23
N LEU A 168 8.03 -1.61 -9.99
CA LEU A 168 8.05 -0.17 -9.68
C LEU A 168 9.46 0.42 -9.78
N ALA A 169 10.44 -0.17 -9.10
CA ALA A 169 11.81 0.34 -9.15
C ALA A 169 12.53 -0.05 -10.45
N GLY A 170 12.39 -1.30 -10.90
CA GLY A 170 13.08 -1.81 -12.08
C GLY A 170 12.47 -1.28 -13.37
N ARG A 171 11.28 -1.77 -13.76
CA ARG A 171 10.66 -1.44 -15.04
C ARG A 171 10.24 0.01 -15.15
N GLU A 172 9.59 0.56 -14.14
CA GLU A 172 9.12 1.94 -14.15
C GLU A 172 10.22 2.94 -13.80
N GLY A 173 11.28 2.51 -13.15
CA GLY A 173 12.39 3.37 -12.72
C GLY A 173 11.94 4.44 -11.74
N LEU A 174 10.99 4.10 -10.85
CA LEU A 174 10.48 5.01 -9.84
C LEU A 174 11.50 5.17 -8.72
N GLY A 175 11.61 6.40 -8.20
CA GLY A 175 12.50 6.74 -7.11
C GLY A 175 11.97 6.28 -5.74
N ALA A 176 11.59 7.22 -4.89
CA ALA A 176 11.07 6.90 -3.56
C ALA A 176 9.71 6.20 -3.63
N VAL A 177 9.63 4.97 -3.10
CA VAL A 177 8.38 4.21 -2.98
C VAL A 177 8.06 4.01 -1.50
N PHE A 178 6.86 4.42 -1.10
CA PHE A 178 6.30 4.24 0.24
C PHE A 178 5.24 3.15 0.18
N VAL A 179 5.17 2.31 1.21
CA VAL A 179 4.16 1.23 1.31
C VAL A 179 3.24 1.53 2.48
N ALA A 180 1.93 1.38 2.27
CA ALA A 180 0.92 1.47 3.32
C ALA A 180 -0.13 0.37 3.15
N GLY A 181 -0.50 -0.28 4.27
CA GLY A 181 -1.49 -1.35 4.35
C GLY A 181 -2.15 -1.43 5.70
#